data_8e1b9cc332d6c96cd78f4318bab04f84
#
_entry.id   8e1b9cc332d6c96cd78f4318bab04f84
#
_cell.length_a   1.000
_cell.length_b   1.000
_cell.length_c   1.000
_cell.angle_alpha   90.00
_cell.angle_beta   90.00
_cell.angle_gamma   90.00
#
_symmetry.space_group_name_H-M   'P 1'
#
loop_
_entity.id
_entity.type
_entity.pdbx_description
1 polymer ?
#
loop_
_entity_poly.entity_id
_entity_poly.type
_entity_poly.pdbx_seq_one_letter_code
_entity_poly.pdbx_strand_id
1 'polypeptide(L)'
;MKKTIHNVLLFSLVMLIGVFGNCSTKSYINVNYRLPLSSYDLQGKRVFLEIRDVRSQKTVFGEKAETKFKNFTGLFLLSFSESKKNNYVVGAFDLPALFEAAFSKRLENMGIEILTEQKETEPVVEIELKKFFLDLVDRKWIAEISYEARLIKENRLLARETISANAKRYKWLSQGDVEKVLEEIFTDLINSLDLRKMFQRAEL
;
A
#
# COMPACT_ATOMS: atom_id res chain seq x y z
N MET A 1 18.33 -51.67 33.21
CA MET A 1 17.95 -51.42 31.82
C MET A 1 16.67 -50.58 31.63
N LYS A 2 15.56 -50.78 32.35
CA LYS A 2 14.32 -49.97 32.15
C LYS A 2 14.44 -48.48 32.42
N LYS A 3 15.22 -48.05 33.44
CA LYS A 3 15.44 -46.64 33.79
C LYS A 3 16.21 -45.82 32.75
N THR A 4 17.19 -46.49 32.07
CA THR A 4 18.06 -45.84 31.10
C THR A 4 17.27 -45.52 29.80
N ILE A 5 16.35 -46.42 29.39
CA ILE A 5 15.51 -46.25 28.20
C ILE A 5 14.51 -45.11 28.41
N HIS A 6 13.96 -44.99 29.64
CA HIS A 6 13.03 -43.91 29.97
C HIS A 6 13.65 -42.53 29.89
N ASN A 7 14.87 -42.37 30.37
CA ASN A 7 15.61 -41.11 30.33
C ASN A 7 16.02 -40.71 28.90
N VAL A 8 16.40 -41.69 28.06
CA VAL A 8 16.74 -41.42 26.65
C VAL A 8 15.49 -41.01 25.86
N LEU A 9 14.32 -41.64 26.12
CA LEU A 9 13.06 -41.27 25.49
C LEU A 9 12.59 -39.89 25.91
N LEU A 10 12.76 -39.50 27.19
CA LEU A 10 12.40 -38.18 27.70
C LEU A 10 13.29 -37.08 27.11
N PHE A 11 14.59 -37.34 26.95
CA PHE A 11 15.55 -36.41 26.35
C PHE A 11 15.30 -36.20 24.86
N SER A 12 14.90 -37.27 24.12
CA SER A 12 14.52 -37.20 22.72
C SER A 12 13.23 -36.41 22.51
N LEU A 13 12.25 -36.54 23.41
CA LEU A 13 10.99 -35.80 23.35
C LEU A 13 11.16 -34.30 23.61
N VAL A 14 12.07 -33.91 24.54
CA VAL A 14 12.38 -32.51 24.83
C VAL A 14 13.13 -31.83 23.67
N MET A 15 14.01 -32.57 22.97
CA MET A 15 14.70 -32.05 21.79
C MET A 15 13.74 -31.84 20.59
N LEU A 16 12.69 -32.65 20.46
CA LEU A 16 11.73 -32.51 19.37
C LEU A 16 10.82 -31.27 19.50
N ILE A 17 10.57 -30.82 20.73
CA ILE A 17 9.71 -29.64 21.01
C ILE A 17 10.46 -28.32 20.74
N GLY A 18 11.79 -28.31 20.81
CA GLY A 18 12.61 -27.13 20.56
C GLY A 18 12.71 -26.67 19.11
N VAL A 19 12.30 -27.48 18.14
CA VAL A 19 12.49 -27.18 16.70
C VAL A 19 11.30 -26.44 16.07
N PHE A 20 10.12 -26.39 16.72
CA PHE A 20 8.92 -25.78 16.16
C PHE A 20 8.69 -24.31 16.54
N GLY A 21 9.66 -23.69 17.24
CA GLY A 21 9.56 -22.29 17.67
C GLY A 21 9.99 -21.24 16.63
N ASN A 22 10.06 -21.55 15.33
CA ASN A 22 10.24 -20.54 14.29
C ASN A 22 8.94 -19.74 14.14
N CYS A 23 8.74 -18.76 15.01
CA CYS A 23 7.83 -17.66 14.73
C CYS A 23 8.28 -17.01 13.42
N SER A 24 7.62 -17.35 12.32
CA SER A 24 7.76 -16.66 11.05
C SER A 24 7.36 -15.20 11.27
N THR A 25 8.33 -14.33 11.47
CA THR A 25 8.10 -12.89 11.46
C THR A 25 7.69 -12.50 10.05
N LYS A 26 6.49 -11.93 9.91
CA LYS A 26 6.00 -11.46 8.61
C LYS A 26 7.01 -10.52 7.97
N SER A 27 7.47 -10.85 6.77
CA SER A 27 8.38 -10.02 5.97
C SER A 27 7.64 -8.95 5.16
N TYR A 28 6.31 -9.01 5.08
CA TYR A 28 5.46 -8.10 4.32
C TYR A 28 4.46 -7.39 5.23
N ILE A 29 3.98 -6.24 4.76
CA ILE A 29 2.82 -5.57 5.34
C ILE A 29 1.67 -5.69 4.36
N ASN A 30 0.53 -6.20 4.81
CA ASN A 30 -0.64 -6.32 3.97
C ASN A 30 -1.31 -4.96 3.81
N VAL A 31 -1.63 -4.61 2.57
CA VAL A 31 -2.40 -3.43 2.19
C VAL A 31 -3.59 -3.90 1.37
N ASN A 32 -4.79 -3.73 1.90
CA ASN A 32 -6.01 -4.04 1.19
C ASN A 32 -6.62 -2.73 0.67
N TYR A 33 -6.67 -2.58 -0.65
CA TYR A 33 -7.28 -1.42 -1.29
C TYR A 33 -8.73 -1.73 -1.66
N ARG A 34 -9.67 -0.98 -1.07
CA ARG A 34 -11.09 -1.09 -1.37
C ARG A 34 -11.45 -0.22 -2.57
N LEU A 35 -11.74 -0.89 -3.68
CA LEU A 35 -12.18 -0.22 -4.90
C LEU A 35 -13.57 0.40 -4.71
N PRO A 36 -13.78 1.64 -5.15
CA PRO A 36 -15.12 2.20 -5.25
C PRO A 36 -15.93 1.49 -6.34
N LEU A 37 -17.21 1.73 -6.39
CA LEU A 37 -18.04 1.26 -7.50
C LEU A 37 -17.53 1.83 -8.83
N SER A 38 -17.54 1.00 -9.87
CA SER A 38 -17.13 1.42 -11.22
C SER A 38 -18.08 2.53 -11.71
N SER A 39 -17.52 3.61 -12.22
CA SER A 39 -18.31 4.76 -12.66
C SER A 39 -18.33 4.97 -14.17
N TYR A 40 -17.29 4.50 -14.87
CA TYR A 40 -17.10 4.73 -16.31
C TYR A 40 -17.17 6.20 -16.76
N ASP A 41 -17.05 7.14 -15.82
CA ASP A 41 -17.22 8.58 -16.05
C ASP A 41 -16.15 9.16 -17.00
N LEU A 42 -15.02 8.48 -17.11
CA LEU A 42 -13.90 8.87 -17.98
C LEU A 42 -13.65 7.83 -19.08
N GLN A 43 -14.70 7.09 -19.46
CA GLN A 43 -14.61 6.10 -20.53
C GLN A 43 -14.10 6.70 -21.84
N GLY A 44 -13.15 5.98 -22.48
CA GLY A 44 -12.53 6.41 -23.73
C GLY A 44 -11.38 7.40 -23.58
N LYS A 45 -11.09 7.88 -22.36
CA LYS A 45 -9.84 8.61 -22.08
C LYS A 45 -8.67 7.65 -22.02
N ARG A 46 -7.50 8.12 -22.47
CA ARG A 46 -6.24 7.37 -22.41
C ARG A 46 -5.20 8.20 -21.70
N VAL A 47 -4.40 7.57 -20.84
CA VAL A 47 -3.32 8.25 -20.11
C VAL A 47 -2.10 7.36 -20.01
N PHE A 48 -0.93 7.96 -19.88
CA PHE A 48 0.23 7.30 -19.31
C PHE A 48 0.25 7.58 -17.80
N LEU A 49 0.45 6.56 -16.97
CA LEU A 49 0.59 6.71 -15.52
C LEU A 49 2.06 6.69 -15.14
N GLU A 50 2.51 7.70 -14.41
CA GLU A 50 3.86 7.80 -13.88
C GLU A 50 3.84 7.98 -12.37
N ILE A 51 4.57 7.14 -11.64
CA ILE A 51 4.74 7.26 -10.19
C ILE A 51 6.18 7.68 -9.88
N ARG A 52 6.33 8.76 -9.13
CA ARG A 52 7.64 9.29 -8.73
C ARG A 52 7.74 9.37 -7.22
N ASP A 53 8.73 8.68 -6.65
CA ASP A 53 9.04 8.82 -5.22
C ASP A 53 9.99 9.99 -4.99
N VAL A 54 9.43 11.14 -4.61
CA VAL A 54 10.19 12.36 -4.31
C VAL A 54 10.27 12.63 -2.80
N ARG A 55 9.97 11.63 -1.96
CA ARG A 55 10.09 11.77 -0.51
C ARG A 55 11.51 12.12 -0.11
N SER A 56 11.67 13.12 0.75
CA SER A 56 12.96 13.46 1.36
C SER A 56 13.44 12.37 2.31
N GLN A 57 12.52 11.76 3.07
CA GLN A 57 12.76 10.64 3.96
C GLN A 57 12.27 9.35 3.29
N LYS A 58 13.20 8.46 2.94
CA LYS A 58 12.88 7.19 2.28
C LYS A 58 12.43 6.10 3.24
N THR A 59 12.77 6.20 4.53
CA THR A 59 12.29 5.26 5.55
C THR A 59 10.77 5.30 5.66
N VAL A 60 10.18 4.12 5.76
CA VAL A 60 8.73 3.94 5.94
C VAL A 60 8.35 4.04 7.41
N PHE A 61 9.26 3.64 8.30
CA PHE A 61 8.99 3.53 9.72
C PHE A 61 9.70 4.59 10.54
N GLY A 62 9.03 5.06 11.61
CA GLY A 62 9.66 5.70 12.73
C GLY A 62 10.32 4.68 13.66
N GLU A 63 11.15 5.16 14.58
CA GLU A 63 12.01 4.36 15.43
C GLU A 63 11.29 3.23 16.19
N LYS A 64 10.12 3.53 16.76
CA LYS A 64 9.34 2.54 17.52
C LYS A 64 8.63 1.52 16.64
N ALA A 65 8.20 1.92 15.46
CA ALA A 65 7.62 1.01 14.48
C ALA A 65 8.68 0.07 13.90
N GLU A 66 9.87 0.57 13.56
CA GLU A 66 10.97 -0.21 13.02
C GLU A 66 11.33 -1.40 13.92
N THR A 67 11.33 -1.21 15.25
CA THR A 67 11.57 -2.31 16.20
C THR A 67 10.54 -3.43 16.12
N LYS A 68 9.32 -3.16 15.61
CA LYS A 68 8.25 -4.15 15.42
C LYS A 68 8.33 -4.86 14.08
N PHE A 69 8.93 -4.21 13.08
CA PHE A 69 9.06 -4.70 11.72
C PHE A 69 10.52 -4.96 11.31
N LYS A 70 11.33 -5.50 12.24
CA LYS A 70 12.78 -5.76 12.03
C LYS A 70 13.11 -6.56 10.75
N ASN A 71 12.17 -7.39 10.30
CA ASN A 71 12.36 -8.26 9.13
C ASN A 71 11.54 -7.75 7.92
N PHE A 72 11.08 -6.51 7.95
CA PHE A 72 10.39 -5.93 6.80
C PHE A 72 11.34 -5.81 5.61
N THR A 73 10.94 -6.38 4.48
CA THR A 73 11.75 -6.44 3.26
C THR A 73 11.59 -5.22 2.35
N GLY A 74 10.82 -4.21 2.77
CA GLY A 74 10.46 -3.09 1.90
C GLY A 74 9.24 -3.37 1.02
N LEU A 75 8.64 -4.58 1.12
CA LEU A 75 7.55 -4.99 0.26
C LEU A 75 6.19 -4.99 0.99
N PHE A 76 5.19 -4.50 0.28
CA PHE A 76 3.78 -4.50 0.68
C PHE A 76 3.01 -5.54 -0.12
N LEU A 77 2.25 -6.39 0.55
CA LEU A 77 1.38 -7.36 -0.10
C LEU A 77 0.03 -6.69 -0.41
N LEU A 78 -0.18 -6.35 -1.69
CA LEU A 78 -1.39 -5.69 -2.14
C LEU A 78 -2.50 -6.70 -2.42
N SER A 79 -3.67 -6.41 -1.91
CA SER A 79 -4.93 -7.06 -2.30
C SER A 79 -5.97 -6.02 -2.67
N PHE A 80 -6.86 -6.37 -3.59
CA PHE A 80 -8.02 -5.57 -3.94
C PHE A 80 -9.30 -6.18 -3.36
N SER A 81 -10.22 -5.33 -2.90
CA SER A 81 -11.56 -5.72 -2.54
C SER A 81 -12.59 -4.86 -3.26
N GLU A 82 -13.47 -5.49 -4.04
CA GLU A 82 -14.60 -4.83 -4.72
C GLU A 82 -15.88 -4.90 -3.88
N SER A 83 -15.94 -5.85 -2.95
CA SER A 83 -17.02 -6.01 -1.98
C SER A 83 -16.51 -6.76 -0.75
N LYS A 84 -17.29 -6.85 0.33
CA LYS A 84 -16.92 -7.57 1.55
C LYS A 84 -16.55 -9.06 1.34
N LYS A 85 -16.85 -9.64 0.19
CA LYS A 85 -16.65 -11.08 -0.09
C LYS A 85 -15.58 -11.39 -1.13
N ASN A 86 -15.15 -10.43 -1.93
CA ASN A 86 -14.24 -10.66 -3.06
C ASN A 86 -12.92 -9.92 -2.84
N ASN A 87 -12.04 -10.55 -2.04
CA ASN A 87 -10.65 -10.10 -1.90
C ASN A 87 -9.75 -11.02 -2.72
N TYR A 88 -8.87 -10.42 -3.52
CA TYR A 88 -7.84 -11.18 -4.22
C TYR A 88 -6.48 -10.50 -4.08
N VAL A 89 -5.46 -11.32 -3.88
CA VAL A 89 -4.07 -10.87 -3.77
C VAL A 89 -3.52 -10.59 -5.17
N VAL A 90 -2.90 -9.44 -5.34
CA VAL A 90 -2.29 -9.00 -6.60
C VAL A 90 -0.81 -9.35 -6.63
N GLY A 91 -0.09 -9.05 -5.57
CA GLY A 91 1.34 -9.31 -5.47
C GLY A 91 2.01 -8.54 -4.34
N ALA A 92 3.33 -8.71 -4.24
CA ALA A 92 4.19 -7.98 -3.32
C ALA A 92 4.94 -6.89 -4.11
N PHE A 93 4.87 -5.65 -3.63
CA PHE A 93 5.35 -4.45 -4.32
C PHE A 93 6.19 -3.60 -3.38
N ASP A 94 7.21 -2.94 -3.88
CA ASP A 94 7.79 -1.79 -3.21
C ASP A 94 6.80 -0.60 -3.21
N LEU A 95 7.16 0.48 -2.56
CA LEU A 95 6.22 1.57 -2.37
C LEU A 95 5.78 2.26 -3.68
N PRO A 96 6.67 2.61 -4.63
CA PRO A 96 6.25 3.15 -5.93
C PRO A 96 5.33 2.21 -6.70
N ALA A 97 5.69 0.94 -6.82
CA ALA A 97 4.90 -0.06 -7.54
C ALA A 97 3.56 -0.37 -6.84
N LEU A 98 3.50 -0.27 -5.50
CA LEU A 98 2.24 -0.35 -4.75
C LEU A 98 1.25 0.74 -5.19
N PHE A 99 1.73 1.99 -5.28
CA PHE A 99 0.90 3.12 -5.74
C PHE A 99 0.53 2.97 -7.21
N GLU A 100 1.48 2.54 -8.06
CA GLU A 100 1.21 2.29 -9.48
C GLU A 100 0.08 1.27 -9.67
N ALA A 101 0.15 0.12 -9.00
CA ALA A 101 -0.88 -0.90 -9.07
C ALA A 101 -2.25 -0.40 -8.57
N ALA A 102 -2.27 0.38 -7.49
CA ALA A 102 -3.51 0.92 -6.93
C ALA A 102 -4.12 2.00 -7.84
N PHE A 103 -3.33 2.94 -8.36
CA PHE A 103 -3.81 3.97 -9.28
C PHE A 103 -4.20 3.40 -10.63
N SER A 104 -3.45 2.44 -11.18
CA SER A 104 -3.84 1.72 -12.40
C SER A 104 -5.24 1.13 -12.24
N LYS A 105 -5.46 0.40 -11.15
CA LYS A 105 -6.78 -0.18 -10.90
C LYS A 105 -7.87 0.87 -10.69
N ARG A 106 -7.56 2.01 -10.07
CA ARG A 106 -8.50 3.13 -9.89
C ARG A 106 -8.87 3.79 -11.20
N LEU A 107 -7.90 4.02 -12.10
CA LEU A 107 -8.11 4.62 -13.42
C LEU A 107 -8.94 3.68 -14.30
N GLU A 108 -8.59 2.39 -14.38
CA GLU A 108 -9.36 1.37 -15.09
C GLU A 108 -10.81 1.30 -14.59
N ASN A 109 -11.03 1.41 -13.28
CA ASN A 109 -12.36 1.40 -12.67
C ASN A 109 -13.24 2.60 -13.08
N MET A 110 -12.63 3.67 -13.59
CA MET A 110 -13.30 4.84 -14.17
C MET A 110 -13.42 4.79 -15.70
N GLY A 111 -12.97 3.70 -16.34
CA GLY A 111 -13.01 3.50 -17.78
C GLY A 111 -11.85 4.12 -18.55
N ILE A 112 -10.79 4.53 -17.86
CA ILE A 112 -9.57 5.07 -18.49
C ILE A 112 -8.69 3.90 -18.96
N GLU A 113 -8.18 3.99 -20.18
CA GLU A 113 -7.17 3.10 -20.74
C GLU A 113 -5.77 3.58 -20.33
N ILE A 114 -4.97 2.70 -19.72
CA ILE A 114 -3.59 3.02 -19.34
C ILE A 114 -2.65 2.58 -20.45
N LEU A 115 -1.85 3.52 -20.93
CA LEU A 115 -0.87 3.28 -21.96
C LEU A 115 0.39 2.64 -21.37
N THR A 116 0.97 1.68 -22.09
CA THR A 116 2.23 1.03 -21.72
C THR A 116 3.46 1.89 -22.01
N GLU A 117 3.33 2.86 -22.94
CA GLU A 117 4.38 3.77 -23.32
C GLU A 117 3.85 5.21 -23.37
N GLN A 118 4.67 6.15 -22.93
CA GLN A 118 4.35 7.57 -23.01
C GLN A 118 4.33 8.04 -24.47
N LYS A 119 3.26 8.75 -24.84
CA LYS A 119 3.10 9.42 -26.14
C LYS A 119 2.91 10.91 -25.92
N GLU A 120 3.59 11.74 -26.70
CA GLU A 120 3.50 13.22 -26.58
C GLU A 120 2.09 13.76 -26.68
N THR A 121 1.24 13.14 -27.51
CA THR A 121 -0.14 13.56 -27.73
C THR A 121 -1.12 13.15 -26.63
N GLU A 122 -0.74 12.21 -25.78
CA GLU A 122 -1.59 11.70 -24.71
C GLU A 122 -1.22 12.30 -23.36
N PRO A 123 -2.21 12.53 -22.47
CA PRO A 123 -1.93 13.07 -21.17
C PRO A 123 -1.21 12.06 -20.26
N VAL A 124 -0.37 12.61 -19.39
CA VAL A 124 0.31 11.89 -18.31
C VAL A 124 -0.39 12.21 -17.00
N VAL A 125 -0.79 11.18 -16.28
CA VAL A 125 -1.15 11.28 -14.85
C VAL A 125 0.11 10.97 -14.06
N GLU A 126 0.74 12.00 -13.53
CA GLU A 126 1.93 11.87 -12.69
C GLU A 126 1.54 11.93 -11.22
N ILE A 127 1.99 10.97 -10.42
CA ILE A 127 1.79 10.91 -8.97
C ILE A 127 3.14 11.04 -8.28
N GLU A 128 3.39 12.15 -7.63
CA GLU A 128 4.59 12.37 -6.83
C GLU A 128 4.35 12.05 -5.36
N LEU A 129 4.95 10.95 -4.87
CA LEU A 129 4.87 10.59 -3.45
C LEU A 129 5.71 11.57 -2.63
N LYS A 130 5.06 12.33 -1.74
CA LYS A 130 5.70 13.34 -0.87
C LYS A 130 6.01 12.80 0.51
N LYS A 131 5.14 11.94 1.06
CA LYS A 131 5.30 11.33 2.38
C LYS A 131 4.67 9.95 2.43
N PHE A 132 5.34 9.03 3.11
CA PHE A 132 4.79 7.75 3.54
C PHE A 132 5.51 7.36 4.82
N PHE A 133 4.81 7.46 5.94
CA PHE A 133 5.41 7.29 7.26
C PHE A 133 4.45 6.60 8.21
N LEU A 134 4.97 5.61 8.93
CA LEU A 134 4.27 4.83 9.94
C LEU A 134 5.09 4.83 11.23
N ASP A 135 4.48 5.15 12.35
CA ASP A 135 5.15 5.05 13.66
C ASP A 135 4.19 4.58 14.77
N LEU A 136 4.78 4.22 15.89
CA LEU A 136 4.07 3.81 17.09
C LEU A 136 4.39 4.79 18.23
N VAL A 137 3.51 5.75 18.47
CA VAL A 137 3.67 6.77 19.50
C VAL A 137 2.61 6.60 20.58
N ASP A 138 3.01 6.50 21.85
CA ASP A 138 2.10 6.38 22.99
C ASP A 138 1.02 5.29 22.81
N ARG A 139 1.45 4.10 22.35
CA ARG A 139 0.59 2.95 22.06
C ARG A 139 -0.46 3.22 20.95
N LYS A 140 -0.21 4.20 20.09
CA LYS A 140 -1.05 4.50 18.92
C LYS A 140 -0.22 4.33 17.65
N TRP A 141 -0.76 3.62 16.69
CA TRP A 141 -0.26 3.66 15.34
C TRP A 141 -0.58 5.01 14.72
N ILE A 142 0.42 5.64 14.14
CA ILE A 142 0.30 6.88 13.38
C ILE A 142 0.71 6.54 11.95
N ALA A 143 -0.13 6.92 11.00
CA ALA A 143 0.18 6.84 9.58
C ALA A 143 0.03 8.21 8.96
N GLU A 144 1.01 8.64 8.16
CA GLU A 144 0.99 9.90 7.42
C GLU A 144 1.39 9.62 5.98
N ILE A 145 0.48 9.85 5.06
CA ILE A 145 0.70 9.62 3.63
C ILE A 145 0.27 10.85 2.87
N SER A 146 1.10 11.30 1.91
CA SER A 146 0.72 12.38 1.00
C SER A 146 1.37 12.22 -0.36
N TYR A 147 0.67 12.69 -1.38
CA TYR A 147 1.17 12.78 -2.75
C TYR A 147 0.61 14.04 -3.44
N GLU A 148 1.22 14.41 -4.54
CA GLU A 148 0.72 15.37 -5.50
C GLU A 148 0.40 14.65 -6.80
N ALA A 149 -0.84 14.81 -7.28
CA ALA A 149 -1.27 14.34 -8.58
C ALA A 149 -1.22 15.49 -9.58
N ARG A 150 -0.66 15.24 -10.76
CA ARG A 150 -0.53 16.19 -11.86
C ARG A 150 -1.09 15.58 -13.13
N LEU A 151 -1.80 16.38 -13.91
CA LEU A 151 -2.22 16.03 -15.26
C LEU A 151 -1.42 16.89 -16.23
N ILE A 152 -0.58 16.26 -17.01
CA ILE A 152 0.39 16.92 -17.90
C ILE A 152 0.10 16.49 -19.33
N LYS A 153 0.12 17.41 -20.28
CA LYS A 153 0.04 17.12 -21.70
C LYS A 153 0.91 18.10 -22.48
N GLU A 154 1.67 17.60 -23.45
CA GLU A 154 2.60 18.41 -24.26
C GLU A 154 3.55 19.26 -23.37
N ASN A 155 4.09 18.65 -22.32
CA ASN A 155 4.95 19.30 -21.32
C ASN A 155 4.30 20.48 -20.57
N ARG A 156 2.97 20.63 -20.62
CA ARG A 156 2.24 21.65 -19.87
C ARG A 156 1.44 21.02 -18.74
N LEU A 157 1.57 21.60 -17.56
CA LEU A 157 0.74 21.24 -16.41
C LEU A 157 -0.67 21.79 -16.64
N LEU A 158 -1.67 20.89 -16.76
CA LEU A 158 -3.06 21.23 -16.99
C LEU A 158 -3.86 21.29 -15.69
N ALA A 159 -3.62 20.34 -14.79
CA ALA A 159 -4.26 20.30 -13.48
C ALA A 159 -3.33 19.72 -12.43
N ARG A 160 -3.56 20.10 -11.17
CA ARG A 160 -2.79 19.66 -10.01
C ARG A 160 -3.69 19.54 -8.79
N GLU A 161 -3.47 18.48 -7.99
CA GLU A 161 -4.14 18.32 -6.71
C GLU A 161 -3.17 17.67 -5.70
N THR A 162 -3.15 18.18 -4.47
CA THR A 162 -2.35 17.60 -3.38
C THR A 162 -3.27 16.90 -2.40
N ILE A 163 -3.01 15.63 -2.17
CA ILE A 163 -3.77 14.79 -1.26
C ILE A 163 -2.89 14.41 -0.08
N SER A 164 -3.43 14.56 1.12
CA SER A 164 -2.77 14.14 2.34
C SER A 164 -3.76 13.48 3.30
N ALA A 165 -3.33 12.42 3.94
CA ALA A 165 -4.12 11.72 4.93
C ALA A 165 -3.28 11.39 6.15
N ASN A 166 -3.90 11.52 7.34
CA ASN A 166 -3.32 11.17 8.63
C ASN A 166 -4.29 10.28 9.38
N ALA A 167 -3.79 9.16 9.92
CA ALA A 167 -4.57 8.27 10.74
C ALA A 167 -3.87 8.02 12.08
N LYS A 168 -4.67 7.94 13.16
CA LYS A 168 -4.20 7.59 14.49
C LYS A 168 -5.12 6.51 15.08
N ARG A 169 -4.56 5.36 15.42
CA ARG A 169 -5.32 4.26 15.98
C ARG A 169 -4.61 3.65 17.19
N TYR A 170 -5.35 3.40 18.27
CA TYR A 170 -4.79 2.70 19.42
C TYR A 170 -4.37 1.29 19.02
N LYS A 171 -3.16 0.91 19.47
CA LYS A 171 -2.69 -0.46 19.37
C LYS A 171 -3.48 -1.31 20.38
N TRP A 172 -4.44 -2.08 19.92
CA TRP A 172 -5.00 -3.21 20.65
C TRP A 172 -4.07 -4.42 20.49
N LEU A 173 -4.19 -5.45 21.19
CA LEU A 173 -3.24 -6.53 21.38
C LEU A 173 -2.74 -7.31 20.12
N SER A 174 -3.09 -6.93 18.88
CA SER A 174 -2.77 -7.67 17.66
C SER A 174 -1.77 -6.99 16.74
N GLN A 175 -0.93 -7.79 16.04
CA GLN A 175 -0.03 -7.30 14.99
C GLN A 175 -0.78 -6.76 13.76
N GLY A 176 -2.05 -7.13 13.57
CA GLY A 176 -2.90 -6.67 12.46
C GLY A 176 -3.41 -5.23 12.57
N ASP A 177 -3.12 -4.53 13.66
CA ASP A 177 -3.66 -3.16 13.86
C ASP A 177 -3.05 -2.15 12.90
N VAL A 178 -1.78 -2.29 12.52
CA VAL A 178 -1.13 -1.41 11.53
C VAL A 178 -1.67 -1.64 10.12
N GLU A 179 -1.93 -2.89 9.77
CA GLU A 179 -2.49 -3.26 8.45
C GLU A 179 -3.88 -2.63 8.26
N LYS A 180 -4.71 -2.61 9.32
CA LYS A 180 -6.03 -1.94 9.30
C LYS A 180 -5.91 -0.42 9.15
N VAL A 181 -4.93 0.20 9.85
CA VAL A 181 -4.67 1.64 9.70
C VAL A 181 -4.24 1.95 8.27
N LEU A 182 -3.35 1.12 7.71
CA LEU A 182 -2.91 1.28 6.32
C LEU A 182 -4.04 1.05 5.32
N GLU A 183 -4.85 0.02 5.50
CA GLU A 183 -6.01 -0.25 4.63
C GLU A 183 -6.95 0.96 4.55
N GLU A 184 -7.30 1.53 5.71
CA GLU A 184 -8.20 2.68 5.80
C GLU A 184 -7.57 3.90 5.13
N ILE A 185 -6.37 4.31 5.57
CA ILE A 185 -5.73 5.53 5.08
C ILE A 185 -5.34 5.43 3.60
N PHE A 186 -4.85 4.26 3.16
CA PHE A 186 -4.46 4.05 1.77
C PHE A 186 -5.68 4.08 0.84
N THR A 187 -6.77 3.40 1.24
CA THR A 187 -8.02 3.43 0.49
C THR A 187 -8.59 4.83 0.36
N ASP A 188 -8.69 5.55 1.47
CA ASP A 188 -9.22 6.90 1.50
C ASP A 188 -8.35 7.86 0.67
N LEU A 189 -7.02 7.72 0.78
CA LEU A 189 -6.07 8.55 0.05
C LEU A 189 -6.19 8.36 -1.47
N ILE A 190 -6.22 7.11 -1.96
CA ILE A 190 -6.35 6.83 -3.40
C ILE A 190 -7.72 7.28 -3.92
N ASN A 191 -8.79 7.07 -3.14
CA ASN A 191 -10.15 7.38 -3.56
C ASN A 191 -10.51 8.87 -3.45
N SER A 192 -9.78 9.65 -2.64
CA SER A 192 -10.04 11.10 -2.46
C SER A 192 -9.59 11.94 -3.65
N LEU A 193 -8.74 11.41 -4.54
CA LEU A 193 -8.37 12.12 -5.76
C LEU A 193 -9.57 12.24 -6.70
N ASP A 194 -10.02 13.47 -6.96
CA ASP A 194 -11.11 13.75 -7.89
C ASP A 194 -10.59 13.83 -9.33
N LEU A 195 -10.36 12.64 -9.91
CA LEU A 195 -9.91 12.52 -11.31
C LEU A 195 -10.85 13.20 -12.28
N ARG A 196 -12.18 13.09 -12.08
CA ARG A 196 -13.17 13.76 -12.95
C ARG A 196 -12.93 15.26 -13.00
N LYS A 197 -12.80 15.88 -11.83
CA LYS A 197 -12.54 17.31 -11.71
C LYS A 197 -11.21 17.72 -12.32
N MET A 198 -10.17 16.86 -12.18
CA MET A 198 -8.87 17.11 -12.83
C MET A 198 -8.99 17.13 -14.35
N PHE A 199 -9.69 16.14 -14.96
CA PHE A 199 -9.91 16.08 -16.39
C PHE A 199 -10.79 17.24 -16.89
N GLN A 200 -11.83 17.61 -16.15
CA GLN A 200 -12.67 18.76 -16.47
C GLN A 200 -11.88 20.08 -16.47
N ARG A 201 -11.02 20.32 -15.48
CA ARG A 201 -10.15 21.51 -15.42
C ARG A 201 -9.11 21.54 -16.53
N ALA A 202 -8.73 20.40 -17.04
CA ALA A 202 -7.77 20.24 -18.12
C ALA A 202 -8.44 20.33 -19.50
N GLU A 203 -9.77 20.44 -19.57
CA GLU A 203 -10.56 20.43 -20.81
C GLU A 203 -10.31 19.16 -21.67
N LEU A 204 -10.13 18.00 -21.01
CA LEU A 204 -9.82 16.71 -21.61
C LEU A 204 -11.03 15.75 -21.58
#